data_9cb658634e0b2142cf292d5628d4655a
#
_entry.id   9cb658634e0b2142cf292d5628d4655a
#
_cell.length_a   1.000
_cell.length_b   1.000
_cell.length_c   1.000
_cell.angle_alpha   90.00
_cell.angle_beta   90.00
_cell.angle_gamma   90.00
#
_symmetry.space_group_name_H-M   'P 1'
#
loop_
_entity.id
_entity.type
_entity.pdbx_description
1 polymer ?
#
loop_
_entity_poly.entity_id
_entity_poly.type
_entity_poly.pdbx_seq_one_letter_code
_entity_poly.pdbx_strand_id
1 'polypeptide(L)'
;MAEYLINATDLTKVASAIREKGGTSASLVYPTGFVSAIQAIQTGAPLQIIVTTSAGATVTATKDSKTVSGTADTSGNCTLTVDETGAWTVTATAGSTTKTVDIVVGTTNVDMIMIDPVFGNNSWAAIIKACQEKQVPDTWHVGDRCNMTINNKTCAIDIIGKNHDDYADGSGKAPLTFQMHTTYATQYKMNGAERNDCGWKNCLVRISNAFPKLKQVMPAEVVAALKGVTKKTTAGNSSSTIETTTDTLFLLSEIEVQGTRTHSYAGEGTQYAYYQTAANRKKNRAWYLRSPRIDSTSCFCRTGWDGEADWSVASEVDGIAAAWCF
;
A
#
# COMPACT_ATOMS: atom_id res chain seq x y z
N MET A 1 -10.77 67.51 -4.78
CA MET A 1 -10.62 66.24 -4.01
C MET A 1 -11.64 66.31 -2.88
N ALA A 2 -12.46 65.28 -2.72
CA ALA A 2 -13.39 65.24 -1.60
C ALA A 2 -12.58 64.91 -0.33
N GLU A 3 -12.60 65.81 0.66
CA GLU A 3 -12.04 65.55 1.97
C GLU A 3 -13.01 64.68 2.75
N TYR A 4 -12.58 63.46 3.10
CA TYR A 4 -13.34 62.57 4.01
C TYR A 4 -12.86 62.82 5.44
N LEU A 5 -13.73 63.30 6.31
CA LEU A 5 -13.45 63.43 7.73
C LEU A 5 -13.60 62.06 8.39
N ILE A 6 -12.52 61.48 8.83
CA ILE A 6 -12.50 60.25 9.64
C ILE A 6 -12.46 60.69 11.13
N ASN A 7 -13.41 60.22 11.92
CA ASN A 7 -13.42 60.57 13.35
C ASN A 7 -12.50 59.60 14.16
N ALA A 8 -12.11 60.02 15.36
CA ALA A 8 -11.21 59.26 16.22
C ALA A 8 -11.76 57.87 16.61
N THR A 9 -13.09 57.74 16.72
CA THR A 9 -13.73 56.46 17.05
C THR A 9 -13.57 55.43 15.93
N ASP A 10 -13.68 55.85 14.67
CA ASP A 10 -13.53 54.98 13.52
C ASP A 10 -12.07 54.55 13.31
N LEU A 11 -11.12 55.48 13.54
CA LEU A 11 -9.70 55.16 13.58
C LEU A 11 -9.36 54.11 14.65
N THR A 12 -10.00 54.25 15.84
CA THR A 12 -9.81 53.27 16.94
C THR A 12 -10.34 51.88 16.57
N LYS A 13 -11.50 51.82 15.90
CA LYS A 13 -12.05 50.54 15.41
C LYS A 13 -11.13 49.88 14.38
N VAL A 14 -10.63 50.66 13.41
CA VAL A 14 -9.70 50.18 12.41
C VAL A 14 -8.39 49.72 13.05
N ALA A 15 -7.83 50.49 13.99
CA ALA A 15 -6.65 50.09 14.75
C ALA A 15 -6.85 48.78 15.53
N SER A 16 -8.04 48.60 16.11
CA SER A 16 -8.39 47.37 16.83
C SER A 16 -8.47 46.17 15.88
N ALA A 17 -9.12 46.31 14.75
CA ALA A 17 -9.20 45.25 13.72
C ALA A 17 -7.82 44.87 13.16
N ILE A 18 -6.94 45.87 12.92
CA ILE A 18 -5.57 45.62 12.47
C ILE A 18 -4.78 44.85 13.54
N ARG A 19 -4.89 45.25 14.83
CA ARG A 19 -4.22 44.52 15.93
C ARG A 19 -4.72 43.10 16.09
N GLU A 20 -6.04 42.92 16.01
CA GLU A 20 -6.65 41.58 16.09
C GLU A 20 -6.13 40.65 14.97
N LYS A 21 -6.07 41.16 13.74
CA LYS A 21 -5.60 40.40 12.59
C LYS A 21 -4.08 40.23 12.54
N GLY A 22 -3.33 41.22 12.95
CA GLY A 22 -1.87 41.25 12.93
C GLY A 22 -1.20 40.67 14.18
N GLY A 23 -1.95 40.33 15.22
CA GLY A 23 -1.42 39.80 16.48
C GLY A 23 -0.52 40.80 17.26
N THR A 24 -0.63 42.13 16.99
CA THR A 24 0.16 43.13 17.68
C THR A 24 -0.64 43.80 18.81
N SER A 25 0.03 44.00 19.95
CA SER A 25 -0.52 44.78 21.08
C SER A 25 -0.03 46.22 21.06
N ALA A 26 0.85 46.62 20.13
CA ALA A 26 1.42 47.93 20.07
C ALA A 26 0.41 49.02 19.70
N SER A 27 0.60 50.23 20.21
CA SER A 27 -0.18 51.40 19.80
C SER A 27 0.12 51.77 18.36
N LEU A 28 -0.92 51.93 17.53
CA LEU A 28 -0.77 52.27 16.12
C LEU A 28 -0.96 53.78 15.93
N VAL A 29 0.06 54.44 15.43
CA VAL A 29 0.04 55.86 15.11
C VAL A 29 -0.39 56.05 13.66
N TYR A 30 -1.47 56.81 13.44
CA TYR A 30 -1.96 57.12 12.08
C TYR A 30 -1.10 58.20 11.43
N PRO A 31 -0.82 58.14 10.11
CA PRO A 31 -1.14 57.04 9.18
C PRO A 31 -0.07 55.98 9.11
N THR A 32 1.18 56.26 9.46
CA THR A 32 2.35 55.42 9.22
C THR A 32 2.32 54.08 9.97
N GLY A 33 1.88 54.11 11.24
CA GLY A 33 1.73 52.90 12.05
C GLY A 33 0.67 51.93 11.51
N PHE A 34 -0.43 52.51 10.99
CA PHE A 34 -1.47 51.72 10.32
C PHE A 34 -0.95 51.02 9.06
N VAL A 35 -0.28 51.78 8.20
CA VAL A 35 0.29 51.23 6.95
C VAL A 35 1.27 50.12 7.27
N SER A 36 2.22 50.35 8.18
CA SER A 36 3.21 49.34 8.55
C SER A 36 2.58 48.10 9.21
N ALA A 37 1.57 48.30 10.06
CA ALA A 37 0.88 47.17 10.70
C ALA A 37 0.05 46.35 9.69
N ILE A 38 -0.62 46.99 8.72
CA ILE A 38 -1.34 46.33 7.65
C ILE A 38 -0.38 45.51 6.78
N GLN A 39 0.78 46.07 6.45
CA GLN A 39 1.81 45.35 5.67
C GLN A 39 2.41 44.18 6.43
N ALA A 40 2.42 44.24 7.77
CA ALA A 40 2.91 43.17 8.64
C ALA A 40 1.85 42.08 8.92
N ILE A 41 0.56 42.32 8.57
CA ILE A 41 -0.46 41.29 8.73
C ILE A 41 -0.14 40.10 7.82
N GLN A 42 0.26 39.02 8.45
CA GLN A 42 0.32 37.73 7.77
C GLN A 42 -1.10 37.18 7.62
N THR A 43 -1.69 37.35 6.47
CA THR A 43 -3.01 36.84 6.14
C THR A 43 -2.90 35.37 5.73
N GLY A 44 -3.11 34.47 6.71
CA GLY A 44 -3.26 33.05 6.46
C GLY A 44 -2.09 32.18 6.97
N ALA A 45 -2.35 30.90 7.07
CA ALA A 45 -1.31 29.89 7.21
C ALA A 45 -0.33 30.03 6.04
N PRO A 46 0.96 29.70 6.21
CA PRO A 46 1.92 29.76 5.14
C PRO A 46 1.40 28.96 3.93
N LEU A 47 1.51 29.56 2.75
CA LEU A 47 1.12 28.88 1.51
C LEU A 47 2.03 27.68 1.32
N GLN A 48 1.44 26.51 1.17
CA GLN A 48 2.18 25.27 1.06
C GLN A 48 1.79 24.49 -0.20
N ILE A 49 2.77 23.85 -0.79
CA ILE A 49 2.61 22.82 -1.82
C ILE A 49 2.99 21.51 -1.16
N ILE A 50 2.01 20.62 -0.98
CA ILE A 50 2.23 19.29 -0.40
C ILE A 50 2.30 18.30 -1.55
N VAL A 51 3.44 17.63 -1.67
CA VAL A 51 3.72 16.68 -2.75
C VAL A 51 3.89 15.29 -2.17
N THR A 52 3.16 14.33 -2.70
CA THR A 52 3.39 12.91 -2.45
C THR A 52 4.12 12.32 -3.66
N THR A 53 5.30 11.75 -3.43
CA THR A 53 6.19 11.22 -4.48
C THR A 53 6.99 10.03 -3.95
N SER A 54 8.03 9.62 -4.64
CA SER A 54 8.93 8.57 -4.16
C SER A 54 9.79 9.07 -2.99
N ALA A 55 10.02 8.22 -1.99
CA ALA A 55 10.90 8.55 -0.86
C ALA A 55 12.29 8.97 -1.34
N GLY A 56 12.83 10.04 -0.77
CA GLY A 56 14.13 10.59 -1.15
C GLY A 56 14.15 11.38 -2.47
N ALA A 57 13.01 11.52 -3.16
CA ALA A 57 12.92 12.34 -4.37
C ALA A 57 13.20 13.81 -4.06
N THR A 58 13.93 14.49 -4.94
CA THR A 58 14.06 15.95 -4.92
C THR A 58 12.81 16.55 -5.53
N VAL A 59 12.15 17.47 -4.80
CA VAL A 59 10.99 18.21 -5.26
C VAL A 59 11.35 19.68 -5.40
N THR A 60 11.06 20.27 -6.55
CA THR A 60 11.31 21.68 -6.85
C THR A 60 10.04 22.32 -7.37
N ALA A 61 9.66 23.45 -6.79
CA ALA A 61 8.57 24.28 -7.29
C ALA A 61 9.15 25.61 -7.84
N THR A 62 8.76 25.96 -9.06
CA THR A 62 9.23 27.17 -9.75
C THR A 62 8.06 28.03 -10.19
N LYS A 63 8.23 29.35 -10.04
CA LYS A 63 7.33 30.37 -10.58
C LYS A 63 8.16 31.58 -10.97
N ASP A 64 8.10 31.97 -12.23
CA ASP A 64 8.94 33.05 -12.78
C ASP A 64 10.44 32.81 -12.47
N SER A 65 11.06 33.69 -11.69
CA SER A 65 12.45 33.57 -11.23
C SER A 65 12.61 32.91 -9.86
N LYS A 66 11.51 32.54 -9.20
CA LYS A 66 11.52 31.95 -7.87
C LYS A 66 11.63 30.42 -7.94
N THR A 67 12.39 29.85 -7.03
CA THR A 67 12.56 28.42 -6.90
C THR A 67 12.58 28.03 -5.42
N VAL A 68 11.76 27.05 -5.04
CA VAL A 68 11.76 26.43 -3.71
C VAL A 68 11.97 24.93 -3.88
N SER A 69 12.86 24.35 -3.09
CA SER A 69 13.18 22.92 -3.20
C SER A 69 13.14 22.23 -1.84
N GLY A 70 12.84 20.93 -1.85
CA GLY A 70 12.85 20.05 -0.69
C GLY A 70 13.11 18.62 -1.12
N THR A 71 13.26 17.73 -0.13
CA THR A 71 13.41 16.29 -0.34
C THR A 71 12.24 15.56 0.31
N ALA A 72 11.66 14.61 -0.39
CA ALA A 72 10.60 13.77 0.14
C ALA A 72 11.14 12.88 1.27
N ASP A 73 10.39 12.78 2.36
CA ASP A 73 10.70 11.94 3.50
C ASP A 73 10.63 10.44 3.17
N THR A 74 10.85 9.60 4.17
CA THR A 74 10.79 8.13 4.04
C THR A 74 9.39 7.61 3.68
N SER A 75 8.35 8.42 3.87
CA SER A 75 6.96 8.13 3.48
C SER A 75 6.61 8.71 2.11
N GLY A 76 7.54 9.41 1.45
CA GLY A 76 7.35 10.02 0.15
C GLY A 76 6.67 11.39 0.19
N ASN A 77 6.58 12.05 1.36
CA ASN A 77 5.97 13.37 1.48
C ASN A 77 7.00 14.48 1.48
N CYS A 78 6.71 15.55 0.75
CA CYS A 78 7.49 16.79 0.74
C CYS A 78 6.56 17.98 0.84
N THR A 79 6.82 18.89 1.79
CA THR A 79 6.08 20.15 1.92
C THR A 79 6.99 21.31 1.58
N LEU A 80 6.62 22.07 0.56
CA LEU A 80 7.29 23.30 0.15
C LEU A 80 6.49 24.50 0.63
N THR A 81 7.13 25.43 1.34
CA THR A 81 6.51 26.71 1.72
C THR A 81 6.82 27.72 0.65
N VAL A 82 5.78 28.34 0.09
CA VAL A 82 5.88 29.37 -0.95
C VAL A 82 5.31 30.70 -0.44
N ASP A 83 5.73 31.79 -1.04
CA ASP A 83 5.37 33.16 -0.60
C ASP A 83 4.32 33.83 -1.47
N GLU A 84 3.91 33.17 -2.56
CA GLU A 84 2.95 33.71 -3.51
C GLU A 84 1.88 32.70 -3.93
N THR A 85 0.69 33.20 -4.19
CA THR A 85 -0.40 32.46 -4.84
C THR A 85 -0.19 32.36 -6.36
N GLY A 86 -1.06 31.62 -7.04
CA GLY A 86 -1.06 31.48 -8.50
C GLY A 86 -0.40 30.21 -9.00
N ALA A 87 -0.09 30.16 -10.30
CA ALA A 87 0.45 28.98 -10.95
C ALA A 87 1.93 28.77 -10.60
N TRP A 88 2.28 27.52 -10.23
CA TRP A 88 3.63 27.04 -9.99
C TRP A 88 3.87 25.77 -10.78
N THR A 89 5.06 25.60 -11.34
CA THR A 89 5.49 24.34 -11.94
C THR A 89 6.23 23.52 -10.90
N VAL A 90 5.71 22.35 -10.58
CA VAL A 90 6.31 21.43 -9.59
C VAL A 90 6.97 20.26 -10.32
N THR A 91 8.23 20.00 -10.00
CA THR A 91 9.02 18.91 -10.56
C THR A 91 9.53 18.03 -9.44
N ALA A 92 9.29 16.71 -9.52
CA ALA A 92 9.87 15.72 -8.64
C ALA A 92 10.82 14.83 -9.43
N THR A 93 12.01 14.55 -8.87
CA THR A 93 13.05 13.72 -9.48
C THR A 93 13.54 12.67 -8.50
N ALA A 94 13.51 11.40 -8.91
CA ALA A 94 14.07 10.27 -8.18
C ALA A 94 14.94 9.44 -9.13
N GLY A 95 16.25 9.38 -8.86
CA GLY A 95 17.19 8.76 -9.79
C GLY A 95 17.13 9.38 -11.17
N SER A 96 16.84 8.59 -12.19
CA SER A 96 16.67 9.03 -13.58
C SER A 96 15.23 9.41 -13.95
N THR A 97 14.27 9.23 -13.06
CA THR A 97 12.85 9.48 -13.32
C THR A 97 12.46 10.87 -12.84
N THR A 98 11.81 11.63 -13.71
CA THR A 98 11.31 12.98 -13.41
C THR A 98 9.83 13.09 -13.80
N LYS A 99 9.04 13.73 -12.94
CA LYS A 99 7.63 14.06 -13.19
C LYS A 99 7.43 15.55 -12.94
N THR A 100 6.71 16.21 -13.84
CA THR A 100 6.43 17.66 -13.74
C THR A 100 4.93 17.89 -13.87
N VAL A 101 4.39 18.83 -13.10
CA VAL A 101 2.99 19.24 -13.13
C VAL A 101 2.86 20.73 -12.82
N ASP A 102 1.94 21.40 -13.50
CA ASP A 102 1.55 22.76 -13.17
C ASP A 102 0.37 22.74 -12.20
N ILE A 103 0.48 23.52 -11.14
CA ILE A 103 -0.54 23.63 -10.10
C ILE A 103 -0.87 25.08 -9.82
N VAL A 104 -2.03 25.32 -9.24
CA VAL A 104 -2.38 26.62 -8.67
C VAL A 104 -2.32 26.51 -7.15
N VAL A 105 -1.47 27.30 -6.51
CA VAL A 105 -1.36 27.29 -5.04
C VAL A 105 -2.70 27.71 -4.43
N GLY A 106 -3.24 26.84 -3.58
CA GLY A 106 -4.62 26.87 -3.06
C GLY A 106 -5.31 25.50 -3.20
N THR A 107 -4.87 24.65 -4.14
CA THR A 107 -5.19 23.21 -4.22
C THR A 107 -3.97 22.43 -3.72
N THR A 108 -4.05 21.82 -2.55
CA THR A 108 -2.91 21.64 -1.67
C THR A 108 -2.15 20.33 -1.80
N ASN A 109 -2.71 19.29 -2.45
CA ASN A 109 -2.06 17.99 -2.55
C ASN A 109 -1.77 17.61 -3.99
N VAL A 110 -0.50 17.38 -4.29
CA VAL A 110 -0.05 16.96 -5.63
C VAL A 110 0.48 15.53 -5.55
N ASP A 111 -0.18 14.61 -6.23
CA ASP A 111 0.29 13.23 -6.36
C ASP A 111 1.27 13.13 -7.52
N MET A 112 2.53 12.98 -7.21
CA MET A 112 3.63 12.82 -8.14
C MET A 112 4.37 11.49 -7.94
N ILE A 113 3.69 10.46 -7.41
CA ILE A 113 4.28 9.14 -7.26
C ILE A 113 4.76 8.67 -8.64
N MET A 114 6.03 8.35 -8.71
CA MET A 114 6.70 7.83 -9.91
C MET A 114 6.74 6.31 -9.87
N ILE A 115 6.52 5.69 -11.02
CA ILE A 115 6.59 4.24 -11.20
C ILE A 115 7.86 3.95 -11.98
N ASP A 116 8.83 3.28 -11.34
CA ASP A 116 10.09 2.88 -11.98
C ASP A 116 9.85 1.63 -12.84
N PRO A 117 10.44 1.54 -14.05
CA PRO A 117 10.33 0.35 -14.90
C PRO A 117 10.95 -0.90 -14.27
N VAL A 118 11.85 -0.77 -13.30
CA VAL A 118 12.40 -1.90 -12.54
C VAL A 118 11.57 -2.09 -11.26
N PHE A 119 10.88 -3.22 -11.14
CA PHE A 119 9.96 -3.49 -10.03
C PHE A 119 10.58 -3.24 -8.66
N GLY A 120 11.79 -3.76 -8.41
CA GLY A 120 12.49 -3.66 -7.13
C GLY A 120 12.88 -2.26 -6.68
N ASN A 121 12.82 -1.27 -7.57
CA ASN A 121 13.15 0.13 -7.28
C ASN A 121 11.95 0.93 -6.76
N ASN A 122 10.75 0.34 -6.76
CA ASN A 122 9.52 1.04 -6.41
C ASN A 122 9.22 0.99 -4.91
N SER A 123 8.67 2.08 -4.39
CA SER A 123 7.98 2.07 -3.09
C SER A 123 6.69 1.27 -3.18
N TRP A 124 6.18 0.80 -2.03
CA TRP A 124 4.87 0.15 -2.00
C TRP A 124 3.74 1.07 -2.44
N ALA A 125 3.84 2.36 -2.15
CA ALA A 125 2.89 3.36 -2.67
C ALA A 125 2.86 3.38 -4.21
N ALA A 126 4.01 3.32 -4.88
CA ALA A 126 4.09 3.26 -6.34
C ALA A 126 3.53 1.94 -6.90
N ILE A 127 3.83 0.81 -6.26
CA ILE A 127 3.32 -0.50 -6.64
C ILE A 127 1.78 -0.56 -6.50
N ILE A 128 1.26 -0.08 -5.37
CA ILE A 128 -0.18 0.00 -5.11
C ILE A 128 -0.86 0.86 -6.17
N LYS A 129 -0.31 2.06 -6.44
CA LYS A 129 -0.84 2.97 -7.45
C LYS A 129 -0.90 2.32 -8.83
N ALA A 130 0.20 1.68 -9.26
CA ALA A 130 0.26 0.99 -10.55
C ALA A 130 -0.81 -0.10 -10.68
N CYS A 131 -1.06 -0.85 -9.60
CA CYS A 131 -2.10 -1.89 -9.58
C CYS A 131 -3.52 -1.28 -9.61
N GLN A 132 -3.78 -0.28 -8.77
CA GLN A 132 -5.11 0.34 -8.65
C GLN A 132 -5.52 1.07 -9.94
N GLU A 133 -4.58 1.75 -10.58
CA GLU A 133 -4.81 2.44 -11.87
C GLU A 133 -4.73 1.50 -13.08
N LYS A 134 -4.41 0.21 -12.85
CA LYS A 134 -4.16 -0.79 -13.91
C LYS A 134 -3.09 -0.34 -14.91
N GLN A 135 -2.09 0.39 -14.42
CA GLN A 135 -0.95 0.93 -15.16
C GLN A 135 0.36 0.24 -14.76
N VAL A 136 0.31 -1.08 -14.60
CA VAL A 136 1.49 -1.88 -14.29
C VAL A 136 2.43 -1.88 -15.49
N PRO A 137 3.71 -1.48 -15.33
CA PRO A 137 4.69 -1.51 -16.42
C PRO A 137 4.84 -2.91 -17.03
N ASP A 138 4.98 -2.98 -18.35
CA ASP A 138 5.22 -4.24 -19.05
C ASP A 138 6.54 -4.90 -18.62
N THR A 139 7.49 -4.09 -18.16
CA THR A 139 8.80 -4.50 -17.65
C THR A 139 8.74 -5.23 -16.30
N TRP A 140 7.62 -5.17 -15.59
CA TRP A 140 7.44 -5.95 -14.37
C TRP A 140 6.98 -7.36 -14.71
N HIS A 141 7.77 -8.34 -14.35
CA HIS A 141 7.55 -9.75 -14.73
C HIS A 141 7.23 -10.62 -13.52
N VAL A 142 6.60 -11.75 -13.77
CA VAL A 142 6.47 -12.82 -12.77
C VAL A 142 7.87 -13.30 -12.36
N GLY A 143 8.13 -13.32 -11.07
CA GLY A 143 9.43 -13.60 -10.48
C GLY A 143 10.22 -12.37 -10.05
N ASP A 144 9.83 -11.17 -10.48
CA ASP A 144 10.42 -9.92 -9.97
C ASP A 144 10.13 -9.77 -8.49
N ARG A 145 11.08 -9.15 -7.80
CA ARG A 145 11.12 -9.08 -6.34
C ARG A 145 11.35 -7.67 -5.84
N CYS A 146 10.63 -7.31 -4.78
CA CYS A 146 10.95 -6.14 -3.97
C CYS A 146 10.92 -6.49 -2.48
N ASN A 147 11.37 -5.56 -1.65
CA ASN A 147 11.40 -5.74 -0.20
C ASN A 147 10.22 -5.02 0.47
N MET A 148 9.74 -5.62 1.57
CA MET A 148 8.76 -5.01 2.47
C MET A 148 9.24 -5.17 3.91
N THR A 149 9.14 -4.12 4.72
CA THR A 149 9.38 -4.25 6.16
C THR A 149 8.12 -4.79 6.84
N ILE A 150 8.22 -5.97 7.43
CA ILE A 150 7.15 -6.61 8.19
C ILE A 150 7.68 -6.92 9.58
N ASN A 151 7.04 -6.39 10.63
CA ASN A 151 7.49 -6.56 12.01
C ASN A 151 8.98 -6.21 12.21
N ASN A 152 9.40 -5.05 11.69
CA ASN A 152 10.78 -4.54 11.71
C ASN A 152 11.83 -5.46 11.05
N LYS A 153 11.40 -6.37 10.18
CA LYS A 153 12.29 -7.25 9.40
C LYS A 153 12.06 -7.04 7.91
N THR A 154 13.11 -7.02 7.14
CA THR A 154 13.03 -7.01 5.68
C THR A 154 12.59 -8.36 5.18
N CYS A 155 11.45 -8.39 4.49
CA CYS A 155 10.87 -9.56 3.85
C CYS A 155 10.88 -9.36 2.32
N ALA A 156 11.39 -10.32 1.60
CA ALA A 156 11.33 -10.33 0.14
C ALA A 156 9.93 -10.76 -0.32
N ILE A 157 9.39 -10.06 -1.31
CA ILE A 157 8.07 -10.28 -1.88
C ILE A 157 8.20 -10.46 -3.38
N ASP A 158 7.64 -11.54 -3.91
CA ASP A 158 7.69 -11.90 -5.33
C ASP A 158 6.36 -11.59 -6.02
N ILE A 159 6.41 -11.19 -7.29
CA ILE A 159 5.27 -11.25 -8.19
C ILE A 159 5.09 -12.71 -8.59
N ILE A 160 3.95 -13.32 -8.23
CA ILE A 160 3.67 -14.73 -8.57
C ILE A 160 2.70 -14.90 -9.74
N GLY A 161 1.93 -13.87 -10.06
CA GLY A 161 0.95 -13.89 -11.16
C GLY A 161 0.64 -12.50 -11.69
N LYS A 162 0.29 -12.44 -12.99
CA LYS A 162 -0.27 -11.25 -13.66
C LYS A 162 -1.66 -11.61 -14.16
N ASN A 163 -2.66 -10.79 -13.87
CA ASN A 163 -4.06 -10.99 -14.27
C ASN A 163 -4.59 -12.40 -13.92
N HIS A 164 -4.20 -12.92 -12.75
CA HIS A 164 -4.53 -14.29 -12.33
C HIS A 164 -5.80 -14.33 -11.48
N ASP A 165 -5.87 -13.53 -10.43
CA ASP A 165 -6.95 -13.56 -9.44
C ASP A 165 -8.12 -12.67 -9.82
N ASP A 166 -9.33 -13.17 -9.65
CA ASP A 166 -10.55 -12.39 -9.83
C ASP A 166 -10.88 -11.60 -8.56
N TYR A 167 -11.14 -10.30 -8.70
CA TYR A 167 -11.63 -9.50 -7.60
C TYR A 167 -13.02 -9.97 -7.16
N ALA A 168 -13.23 -10.04 -5.86
CA ALA A 168 -14.49 -10.52 -5.29
C ALA A 168 -15.67 -9.56 -5.53
N ASP A 169 -15.40 -8.30 -5.86
CA ASP A 169 -16.40 -7.28 -6.20
C ASP A 169 -16.81 -7.31 -7.68
N GLY A 170 -16.26 -8.22 -8.48
CA GLY A 170 -16.54 -8.35 -9.91
C GLY A 170 -15.88 -7.30 -10.79
N SER A 171 -14.98 -6.45 -10.27
CA SER A 171 -14.29 -5.38 -11.04
C SER A 171 -13.20 -5.87 -11.99
N GLY A 172 -13.09 -7.19 -12.19
CA GLY A 172 -12.16 -7.85 -13.10
C GLY A 172 -11.04 -8.58 -12.36
N LYS A 173 -9.87 -8.66 -13.00
CA LYS A 173 -8.71 -9.36 -12.46
C LYS A 173 -7.71 -8.41 -11.80
N ALA A 174 -7.08 -8.88 -10.74
CA ALA A 174 -5.94 -8.21 -10.13
C ALA A 174 -4.77 -8.16 -11.11
N PRO A 175 -4.19 -6.98 -11.42
CA PRO A 175 -3.06 -6.87 -12.33
C PRO A 175 -1.87 -7.70 -11.88
N LEU A 176 -1.60 -7.72 -10.58
CA LEU A 176 -0.51 -8.49 -9.96
C LEU A 176 -1.01 -9.24 -8.72
N THR A 177 -0.46 -10.44 -8.53
CA THR A 177 -0.55 -11.18 -7.28
C THR A 177 0.84 -11.29 -6.67
N PHE A 178 0.93 -10.91 -5.40
CA PHE A 178 2.16 -10.91 -4.62
C PHE A 178 2.17 -12.05 -3.61
N GLN A 179 3.36 -12.55 -3.28
CA GLN A 179 3.53 -13.52 -2.20
C GLN A 179 4.86 -13.31 -1.47
N MET A 180 4.89 -13.61 -0.20
CA MET A 180 6.13 -13.70 0.57
C MET A 180 7.06 -14.74 -0.07
N HIS A 181 8.31 -14.33 -0.36
CA HIS A 181 9.32 -15.22 -0.93
C HIS A 181 9.69 -16.37 0.01
N THR A 182 9.84 -16.06 1.28
CA THR A 182 10.04 -17.06 2.35
C THR A 182 8.79 -17.14 3.23
N THR A 183 8.69 -18.16 4.05
CA THR A 183 7.61 -18.24 5.04
C THR A 183 7.79 -17.16 6.11
N TYR A 184 6.67 -16.71 6.66
CA TYR A 184 6.70 -15.82 7.83
C TYR A 184 7.45 -16.48 8.99
N ALA A 185 8.11 -15.68 9.82
CA ALA A 185 8.98 -16.18 10.88
C ALA A 185 8.26 -17.11 11.88
N THR A 186 7.00 -16.78 12.21
CA THR A 186 6.16 -17.58 13.10
C THR A 186 5.44 -18.66 12.28
N GLN A 187 5.45 -19.89 12.80
CA GLN A 187 4.66 -21.00 12.27
C GLN A 187 3.27 -21.03 12.92
N TYR A 188 2.29 -21.55 12.20
CA TYR A 188 0.90 -21.54 12.61
C TYR A 188 0.20 -22.86 12.34
N LYS A 189 -0.85 -23.14 13.12
CA LYS A 189 -1.76 -24.27 12.95
C LYS A 189 -2.93 -23.87 12.05
N MET A 190 -3.40 -24.79 11.24
CA MET A 190 -4.63 -24.61 10.46
C MET A 190 -5.88 -24.76 11.35
N ASN A 191 -5.84 -25.70 12.33
CA ASN A 191 -6.90 -25.92 13.33
C ASN A 191 -6.27 -26.16 14.70
N GLY A 192 -7.03 -25.94 15.76
CA GLY A 192 -6.65 -26.27 17.14
C GLY A 192 -6.70 -27.76 17.45
N ALA A 193 -7.44 -28.53 16.67
CA ALA A 193 -7.59 -29.98 16.78
C ALA A 193 -7.11 -30.66 15.47
N GLU A 194 -6.88 -31.97 15.53
CA GLU A 194 -6.50 -32.82 14.41
C GLU A 194 -7.69 -33.05 13.45
N ARG A 195 -8.25 -31.94 12.93
CA ARG A 195 -9.40 -31.98 12.03
C ARG A 195 -9.26 -30.89 10.98
N ASN A 196 -9.61 -31.21 9.73
CA ASN A 196 -9.66 -30.29 8.62
C ASN A 196 -11.09 -29.84 8.24
N ASP A 197 -12.07 -30.13 9.10
CA ASP A 197 -13.49 -29.80 8.93
C ASP A 197 -13.80 -28.30 8.99
N CYS A 198 -12.84 -27.51 9.43
CA CYS A 198 -12.91 -26.05 9.33
C CYS A 198 -12.78 -25.57 7.87
N GLY A 199 -12.25 -26.39 6.96
CA GLY A 199 -11.86 -25.98 5.63
C GLY A 199 -10.94 -24.75 5.63
N TRP A 200 -10.76 -24.12 4.49
CA TRP A 200 -10.08 -22.81 4.43
C TRP A 200 -10.92 -21.70 5.08
N LYS A 201 -12.22 -21.76 4.90
CA LYS A 201 -13.17 -20.73 5.33
C LYS A 201 -13.06 -20.37 6.79
N ASN A 202 -12.90 -21.39 7.66
CA ASN A 202 -12.90 -21.22 9.11
C ASN A 202 -11.57 -21.62 9.78
N CYS A 203 -10.48 -21.82 9.01
CA CYS A 203 -9.19 -22.19 9.59
C CYS A 203 -8.58 -21.03 10.39
N LEU A 204 -7.80 -21.40 11.43
CA LEU A 204 -7.19 -20.42 12.33
C LEU A 204 -6.24 -19.45 11.64
N VAL A 205 -5.51 -19.90 10.64
CA VAL A 205 -4.59 -19.05 9.85
C VAL A 205 -5.35 -17.86 9.27
N ARG A 206 -6.53 -18.12 8.69
CA ARG A 206 -7.34 -17.12 8.00
C ARG A 206 -8.06 -16.18 8.95
N ILE A 207 -8.73 -16.72 10.00
CA ILE A 207 -9.74 -15.97 10.75
C ILE A 207 -9.24 -15.35 12.06
N SER A 208 -8.22 -15.91 12.71
CA SER A 208 -7.86 -15.50 14.08
C SER A 208 -6.37 -15.44 14.40
N ASN A 209 -5.54 -16.19 13.70
CA ASN A 209 -4.13 -16.30 14.06
C ASN A 209 -3.20 -15.52 13.10
N ALA A 210 -2.84 -16.13 11.97
CA ALA A 210 -1.75 -15.64 11.15
C ALA A 210 -2.09 -14.32 10.45
N PHE A 211 -3.17 -14.27 9.69
CA PHE A 211 -3.49 -13.13 8.84
C PHE A 211 -3.96 -11.90 9.62
N PRO A 212 -4.80 -12.01 10.66
CA PRO A 212 -5.08 -10.87 11.51
C PRO A 212 -3.83 -10.27 12.16
N LYS A 213 -2.91 -11.12 12.64
CA LYS A 213 -1.65 -10.67 13.25
C LYS A 213 -0.68 -10.10 12.22
N LEU A 214 -0.61 -10.70 11.02
CA LEU A 214 0.25 -10.21 9.95
C LEU A 214 -0.18 -8.81 9.50
N LYS A 215 -1.48 -8.54 9.37
CA LYS A 215 -2.00 -7.21 9.05
C LYS A 215 -1.62 -6.14 10.10
N GLN A 216 -1.46 -6.51 11.37
CA GLN A 216 -1.05 -5.56 12.42
C GLN A 216 0.41 -5.12 12.30
N VAL A 217 1.24 -5.87 11.58
CA VAL A 217 2.69 -5.65 11.48
C VAL A 217 3.17 -5.38 10.05
N MET A 218 2.29 -5.45 9.05
CA MET A 218 2.53 -4.97 7.70
C MET A 218 2.43 -3.44 7.65
N PRO A 219 3.06 -2.76 6.67
CA PRO A 219 2.89 -1.32 6.48
C PRO A 219 1.40 -0.95 6.35
N ALA A 220 0.98 0.11 7.04
CA ALA A 220 -0.42 0.52 7.10
C ALA A 220 -0.99 0.85 5.69
N GLU A 221 -0.20 1.46 4.82
CA GLU A 221 -0.54 1.75 3.43
C GLU A 221 -0.84 0.48 2.63
N VAL A 222 -0.03 -0.56 2.84
CA VAL A 222 -0.23 -1.88 2.19
C VAL A 222 -1.53 -2.51 2.68
N VAL A 223 -1.76 -2.52 4.00
CA VAL A 223 -2.98 -3.10 4.58
C VAL A 223 -4.23 -2.38 4.11
N ALA A 224 -4.19 -1.05 4.03
CA ALA A 224 -5.31 -0.22 3.54
C ALA A 224 -5.63 -0.46 2.05
N ALA A 225 -4.63 -0.83 1.25
CA ALA A 225 -4.77 -1.08 -0.17
C ALA A 225 -5.17 -2.52 -0.53
N LEU A 226 -5.10 -3.46 0.43
CA LEU A 226 -5.44 -4.87 0.16
C LEU A 226 -6.84 -5.01 -0.42
N LYS A 227 -6.95 -5.62 -1.59
CA LYS A 227 -8.23 -5.88 -2.25
C LYS A 227 -8.64 -7.34 -2.11
N GLY A 228 -9.93 -7.57 -1.89
CA GLY A 228 -10.48 -8.91 -1.75
C GLY A 228 -10.51 -9.64 -3.09
N VAL A 229 -10.00 -10.87 -3.13
CA VAL A 229 -10.08 -11.76 -4.28
C VAL A 229 -10.90 -13.00 -3.95
N THR A 230 -11.49 -13.60 -4.97
CA THR A 230 -12.28 -14.82 -4.86
C THR A 230 -11.36 -16.03 -4.81
N LYS A 231 -11.46 -16.83 -3.75
CA LYS A 231 -10.73 -18.10 -3.62
C LYS A 231 -11.70 -19.28 -3.51
N LYS A 232 -11.38 -20.34 -4.23
CA LYS A 232 -12.13 -21.60 -4.22
C LYS A 232 -11.34 -22.66 -3.49
N THR A 233 -11.97 -23.38 -2.57
CA THR A 233 -11.33 -24.44 -1.78
C THR A 233 -12.38 -25.44 -1.35
N THR A 234 -12.04 -26.70 -1.22
CA THR A 234 -12.94 -27.71 -0.68
C THR A 234 -13.25 -27.46 0.81
N ALA A 235 -14.44 -27.89 1.21
CA ALA A 235 -14.95 -27.67 2.58
C ALA A 235 -14.16 -28.42 3.67
N GLY A 236 -13.32 -29.38 3.29
CA GLY A 236 -12.64 -30.28 4.24
C GLY A 236 -13.50 -31.49 4.60
N ASN A 237 -13.05 -32.28 5.59
CA ASN A 237 -13.71 -33.50 6.04
C ASN A 237 -13.98 -34.50 4.88
N SER A 238 -13.00 -34.68 4.02
CA SER A 238 -13.09 -35.50 2.80
C SER A 238 -14.24 -35.10 1.84
N SER A 239 -14.75 -33.88 1.93
CA SER A 239 -15.80 -33.37 1.05
C SER A 239 -15.20 -32.83 -0.25
N SER A 240 -15.83 -33.16 -1.36
CA SER A 240 -15.52 -32.57 -2.67
C SER A 240 -16.25 -31.24 -2.95
N THR A 241 -17.06 -30.77 -2.03
CA THR A 241 -17.81 -29.52 -2.16
C THR A 241 -16.85 -28.34 -2.19
N ILE A 242 -16.91 -27.54 -3.24
CA ILE A 242 -16.13 -26.30 -3.37
C ILE A 242 -16.88 -25.18 -2.63
N GLU A 243 -16.19 -24.56 -1.69
CA GLU A 243 -16.58 -23.31 -1.07
C GLU A 243 -15.84 -22.14 -1.66
N THR A 244 -16.47 -21.00 -1.67
CA THR A 244 -15.90 -19.74 -2.13
C THR A 244 -15.69 -18.80 -0.95
N THR A 245 -14.52 -18.16 -0.88
CA THR A 245 -14.20 -17.14 0.11
C THR A 245 -13.72 -15.86 -0.57
N THR A 246 -13.92 -14.73 0.11
CA THR A 246 -13.29 -13.45 -0.24
C THR A 246 -12.12 -13.22 0.69
N ASP A 247 -10.93 -13.12 0.13
CA ASP A 247 -9.70 -13.05 0.89
C ASP A 247 -8.82 -11.87 0.48
N THR A 248 -8.40 -11.09 1.44
CA THR A 248 -7.41 -10.00 1.25
C THR A 248 -5.97 -10.48 1.50
N LEU A 249 -5.80 -11.48 2.37
CA LEU A 249 -4.61 -12.31 2.50
C LEU A 249 -5.04 -13.77 2.35
N PHE A 250 -4.25 -14.58 1.63
CA PHE A 250 -4.59 -15.97 1.40
C PHE A 250 -3.35 -16.86 1.32
N LEU A 251 -3.55 -18.15 1.56
CA LEU A 251 -2.62 -19.21 1.15
C LEU A 251 -3.01 -19.70 -0.24
N LEU A 252 -2.06 -20.24 -0.96
CA LEU A 252 -2.29 -20.87 -2.25
C LEU A 252 -2.90 -22.28 -2.05
N SER A 253 -3.61 -22.79 -3.06
CA SER A 253 -4.02 -24.20 -3.10
C SER A 253 -2.89 -25.10 -3.64
N GLU A 254 -3.06 -26.41 -3.51
CA GLU A 254 -2.11 -27.35 -4.09
C GLU A 254 -2.01 -27.18 -5.61
N ILE A 255 -3.12 -27.02 -6.31
CA ILE A 255 -3.14 -26.82 -7.77
C ILE A 255 -2.45 -25.51 -8.14
N GLU A 256 -2.66 -24.45 -7.38
CA GLU A 256 -2.04 -23.14 -7.64
C GLU A 256 -0.51 -23.18 -7.52
N VAL A 257 0.04 -24.11 -6.74
CA VAL A 257 1.48 -24.31 -6.58
C VAL A 257 2.00 -25.43 -7.49
N GLN A 258 1.41 -26.61 -7.40
CA GLN A 258 1.95 -27.81 -8.07
C GLN A 258 1.55 -27.94 -9.55
N GLY A 259 0.44 -27.25 -9.96
CA GLY A 259 -0.14 -27.39 -11.30
C GLY A 259 -0.96 -28.67 -11.49
N THR A 260 -0.78 -29.61 -10.59
CA THR A 260 -1.50 -30.88 -10.51
C THR A 260 -2.00 -31.09 -9.10
N ARG A 261 -2.96 -31.97 -8.94
CA ARG A 261 -3.47 -32.40 -7.64
C ARG A 261 -2.87 -33.74 -7.26
N THR A 262 -2.23 -33.82 -6.12
CA THR A 262 -1.75 -35.09 -5.54
C THR A 262 -2.59 -35.45 -4.32
N HIS A 263 -2.89 -34.45 -3.50
CA HIS A 263 -3.56 -34.62 -2.20
C HIS A 263 -4.87 -33.81 -2.06
N SER A 264 -5.20 -32.94 -3.01
CA SER A 264 -6.42 -32.10 -2.97
C SER A 264 -7.47 -32.52 -3.98
N TYR A 265 -8.67 -31.95 -3.87
CA TYR A 265 -9.72 -32.07 -4.88
C TYR A 265 -9.49 -31.10 -6.06
N ALA A 266 -10.15 -31.39 -7.19
CA ALA A 266 -10.19 -30.48 -8.35
C ALA A 266 -11.01 -29.22 -8.03
N GLY A 267 -10.76 -28.13 -8.79
CA GLY A 267 -11.58 -26.92 -8.74
C GLY A 267 -11.08 -25.83 -7.77
N GLU A 268 -9.90 -26.01 -7.19
CA GLU A 268 -9.32 -25.04 -6.25
C GLU A 268 -8.44 -23.96 -6.91
N GLY A 269 -8.59 -23.72 -8.20
CA GLY A 269 -7.85 -22.70 -8.95
C GLY A 269 -7.02 -23.28 -10.08
N THR A 270 -6.06 -22.49 -10.57
CA THR A 270 -5.09 -22.84 -11.62
C THR A 270 -3.69 -22.45 -11.18
N GLN A 271 -2.66 -23.09 -11.75
CA GLN A 271 -1.28 -22.84 -11.35
C GLN A 271 -0.84 -21.40 -11.66
N TYR A 272 -0.20 -20.75 -10.69
CA TYR A 272 0.47 -19.49 -10.94
C TYR A 272 1.69 -19.66 -11.83
N ALA A 273 1.91 -18.69 -12.71
CA ALA A 273 3.05 -18.71 -13.64
C ALA A 273 4.41 -18.84 -12.91
N TYR A 274 4.54 -18.22 -11.74
CA TYR A 274 5.74 -18.33 -10.90
C TYR A 274 6.09 -19.77 -10.54
N TYR A 275 5.09 -20.60 -10.27
CA TYR A 275 5.25 -21.98 -9.81
C TYR A 275 5.34 -23.02 -10.93
N GLN A 276 5.27 -22.61 -12.21
CA GLN A 276 5.62 -23.46 -13.33
C GLN A 276 7.11 -23.87 -13.26
N THR A 277 7.95 -23.04 -12.65
CA THR A 277 9.32 -23.39 -12.29
C THR A 277 9.34 -24.10 -10.94
N ALA A 278 9.61 -25.41 -10.93
CA ALA A 278 9.56 -26.23 -9.72
C ALA A 278 10.47 -25.72 -8.58
N ALA A 279 11.62 -25.14 -8.90
CA ALA A 279 12.53 -24.56 -7.89
C ALA A 279 11.88 -23.46 -7.04
N ASN A 280 10.90 -22.74 -7.58
CA ASN A 280 10.22 -21.66 -6.89
C ASN A 280 9.25 -22.16 -5.79
N ARG A 281 8.91 -23.45 -5.80
CA ARG A 281 8.05 -24.07 -4.78
C ARG A 281 8.76 -24.25 -3.45
N LYS A 282 10.11 -24.30 -3.46
CA LYS A 282 10.94 -24.39 -2.27
C LYS A 282 10.96 -23.07 -1.53
N LYS A 283 10.70 -23.13 -0.22
CA LYS A 283 10.87 -22.00 0.68
C LYS A 283 11.87 -22.40 1.79
N ASN A 284 12.12 -21.52 2.73
CA ASN A 284 13.05 -21.78 3.84
C ASN A 284 12.57 -22.89 4.81
N ARG A 285 11.36 -23.42 4.64
CA ARG A 285 10.77 -24.57 5.34
C ARG A 285 9.55 -25.09 4.59
N ALA A 286 8.98 -26.23 5.00
CA ALA A 286 7.66 -26.66 4.57
C ALA A 286 6.60 -25.61 4.92
N TRP A 287 5.57 -25.47 4.09
CA TRP A 287 4.58 -24.41 4.26
C TRP A 287 3.19 -24.87 3.84
N TYR A 288 2.20 -24.48 4.65
CA TYR A 288 0.80 -24.81 4.43
C TYR A 288 0.25 -24.21 3.15
N LEU A 289 -0.60 -25.00 2.52
CA LEU A 289 -1.53 -24.61 1.48
C LEU A 289 -2.95 -24.58 2.06
N ARG A 290 -3.88 -23.88 1.38
CA ARG A 290 -5.26 -23.79 1.87
C ARG A 290 -6.09 -25.06 1.66
N SER A 291 -5.64 -25.98 0.81
CA SER A 291 -6.35 -27.20 0.38
C SER A 291 -6.45 -28.20 1.54
N PRO A 292 -7.64 -28.58 2.01
CA PRO A 292 -7.78 -29.78 2.84
C PRO A 292 -7.41 -31.03 2.05
N ARG A 293 -6.80 -32.02 2.71
CA ARG A 293 -6.41 -33.27 2.08
C ARG A 293 -7.65 -34.14 1.76
N ILE A 294 -7.67 -34.73 0.55
CA ILE A 294 -8.82 -35.46 -0.01
C ILE A 294 -9.17 -36.76 0.76
N ASP A 295 -8.15 -37.49 1.18
CA ASP A 295 -8.27 -38.81 1.82
C ASP A 295 -8.03 -38.77 3.35
N SER A 296 -8.21 -37.58 3.94
CA SER A 296 -7.99 -37.37 5.36
C SER A 296 -9.00 -36.36 5.91
N THR A 297 -9.49 -36.60 7.11
CA THR A 297 -10.30 -35.66 7.86
C THR A 297 -9.50 -34.80 8.84
N SER A 298 -8.16 -34.99 8.87
CA SER A 298 -7.27 -34.32 9.84
C SER A 298 -6.18 -33.45 9.22
N CYS A 299 -5.94 -33.55 7.90
CA CYS A 299 -4.76 -32.94 7.28
C CYS A 299 -5.11 -31.86 6.27
N PHE A 300 -4.20 -30.89 6.14
CA PHE A 300 -4.13 -29.93 5.03
C PHE A 300 -2.93 -30.24 4.14
N CYS A 301 -3.03 -29.94 2.85
CA CYS A 301 -1.90 -29.96 1.93
C CYS A 301 -0.85 -28.92 2.36
N ARG A 302 0.40 -29.23 2.12
CA ARG A 302 1.54 -28.32 2.22
C ARG A 302 2.49 -28.56 1.07
N THR A 303 3.44 -27.67 0.88
CA THR A 303 4.63 -27.93 0.10
C THR A 303 5.75 -28.34 1.04
N GLY A 304 6.40 -29.45 0.78
CA GLY A 304 7.55 -29.93 1.53
C GLY A 304 8.76 -28.99 1.41
N TRP A 305 9.77 -29.21 2.22
CA TRP A 305 11.01 -28.43 2.17
C TRP A 305 11.78 -28.62 0.84
N ASP A 306 11.50 -29.71 0.13
CA ASP A 306 12.03 -30.05 -1.20
C ASP A 306 11.23 -29.41 -2.36
N GLY A 307 10.08 -28.79 -2.06
CA GLY A 307 9.19 -28.18 -3.03
C GLY A 307 8.12 -29.11 -3.58
N GLU A 308 8.09 -30.37 -3.16
CA GLU A 308 7.12 -31.36 -3.60
C GLU A 308 5.81 -31.27 -2.82
N ALA A 309 4.74 -31.86 -3.41
CA ALA A 309 3.44 -31.97 -2.74
C ALA A 309 3.53 -32.85 -1.50
N ASP A 310 3.04 -32.34 -0.38
CA ASP A 310 3.08 -33.00 0.92
C ASP A 310 1.85 -32.56 1.74
N TRP A 311 1.72 -33.04 2.96
CA TRP A 311 0.62 -32.74 3.87
C TRP A 311 1.08 -32.68 5.31
N SER A 312 0.28 -32.02 6.16
CA SER A 312 0.50 -31.97 7.60
C SER A 312 -0.83 -32.02 8.34
N VAL A 313 -0.81 -32.51 9.57
CA VAL A 313 -1.97 -32.52 10.45
C VAL A 313 -2.36 -31.08 10.78
N ALA A 314 -3.65 -30.78 10.78
CA ALA A 314 -4.16 -29.42 10.96
C ALA A 314 -3.75 -28.75 12.27
N SER A 315 -3.49 -29.57 13.33
CA SER A 315 -3.04 -29.12 14.65
C SER A 315 -1.52 -28.94 14.78
N GLU A 316 -0.75 -29.36 13.78
CA GLU A 316 0.69 -29.10 13.75
C GLU A 316 0.99 -27.68 13.29
N VAL A 317 2.17 -27.17 13.65
CA VAL A 317 2.63 -25.86 13.19
C VAL A 317 3.49 -26.00 11.97
N ASP A 318 3.20 -25.19 10.96
CA ASP A 318 3.98 -25.15 9.72
C ASP A 318 4.18 -23.73 9.25
N GLY A 319 5.04 -23.54 8.24
CA GLY A 319 5.27 -22.25 7.64
C GLY A 319 4.02 -21.72 6.92
N ILE A 320 3.89 -20.40 6.82
CA ILE A 320 2.91 -19.74 5.97
C ILE A 320 3.60 -18.72 5.09
N ALA A 321 3.22 -18.68 3.83
CA ALA A 321 3.64 -17.68 2.87
C ALA A 321 2.39 -16.97 2.36
N ALA A 322 2.06 -15.85 2.98
CA ALA A 322 0.88 -15.08 2.62
C ALA A 322 0.98 -14.50 1.22
N ALA A 323 -0.12 -14.53 0.48
CA ALA A 323 -0.30 -13.88 -0.81
C ALA A 323 -1.42 -12.85 -0.73
N TRP A 324 -1.39 -11.84 -1.63
CA TRP A 324 -2.38 -10.76 -1.70
C TRP A 324 -2.39 -10.06 -3.07
N CYS A 325 -3.41 -9.22 -3.27
CA CYS A 325 -3.58 -8.32 -4.40
C CYS A 325 -3.95 -6.90 -3.95
N PHE A 326 -3.75 -5.91 -4.85
CA PHE A 326 -4.19 -4.53 -4.68
C PHE A 326 -5.23 -4.12 -5.70
#